data_67286e46dfa5fb9ae57f8f4c39413e5f
#
_entry.id   67286e46dfa5fb9ae57f8f4c39413e5f
#
_cell.length_a   1.000
_cell.length_b   1.000
_cell.length_c   1.000
_cell.angle_alpha   90.00
_cell.angle_beta   90.00
_cell.angle_gamma   90.00
#
_symmetry.space_group_name_H-M   'P 1'
#
loop_
_entity.id
_entity.type
_entity.pdbx_description
1 polymer ?
#
loop_
_entity_poly.entity_id
_entity_poly.type
_entity_poly.pdbx_seq_one_letter_code
_entity_poly.pdbx_strand_id
1 'polypeptide(L)'
;VTTRKLTSTDAFVVVDLPAAPVAAGVARLAPKLLVDGATWLARSQTYQFAAFGRQASGASAGVNSPADTRAEALAAFVAEVAPEVAAGSLLLEPGRGVGPDDLGELRAVDPRPLEWWAQRDVLRAAGIAAAAAVASGGSLDG
;
A
#
# COMPACT_ATOMS: atom_id res chain seq x y z
N VAL A 1 -10.94 4.76 -12.01
CA VAL A 1 -10.36 3.54 -11.38
C VAL A 1 -9.90 2.60 -12.46
N THR A 2 -8.69 2.06 -12.31
CA THR A 2 -8.15 1.02 -13.19
C THR A 2 -7.72 -0.17 -12.34
N THR A 3 -8.01 -1.37 -12.82
CA THR A 3 -7.54 -2.62 -12.22
C THR A 3 -6.65 -3.35 -13.22
N ARG A 4 -5.41 -3.61 -12.82
CA ARG A 4 -4.48 -4.46 -13.59
C ARG A 4 -4.33 -5.80 -12.87
N LYS A 5 -4.63 -6.90 -13.55
CA LYS A 5 -4.28 -8.24 -13.10
C LYS A 5 -2.83 -8.52 -13.45
N LEU A 6 -2.12 -9.17 -12.55
CA LEU A 6 -0.76 -9.62 -12.80
C LEU A 6 -0.79 -10.94 -13.60
N THR A 7 0.33 -11.22 -14.24
CA THR A 7 0.46 -12.41 -15.10
C THR A 7 1.30 -13.51 -14.46
N SER A 8 2.19 -13.14 -13.54
CA SER A 8 3.12 -14.06 -12.87
C SER A 8 2.49 -14.81 -11.69
N THR A 9 1.40 -14.28 -11.12
CA THR A 9 0.71 -14.87 -9.97
C THR A 9 -0.74 -14.37 -9.92
N ASP A 10 -1.60 -15.02 -9.12
CA ASP A 10 -2.97 -14.52 -8.89
C ASP A 10 -2.95 -13.27 -8.02
N ALA A 11 -2.67 -12.14 -8.66
CA ALA A 11 -2.60 -10.86 -8.01
C ALA A 11 -3.17 -9.74 -8.89
N PHE A 12 -3.42 -8.61 -8.27
CA PHE A 12 -3.92 -7.42 -8.96
C PHE A 12 -3.45 -6.14 -8.28
N VAL A 13 -3.41 -5.06 -9.05
CA VAL A 13 -3.20 -3.69 -8.56
C VAL A 13 -4.38 -2.83 -9.00
N VAL A 14 -5.01 -2.15 -8.05
CA VAL A 14 -6.05 -1.16 -8.30
C VAL A 14 -5.47 0.23 -8.08
N VAL A 15 -5.70 1.13 -9.03
CA VAL A 15 -5.36 2.57 -8.95
C VAL A 15 -6.63 3.38 -9.13
N ASP A 16 -6.94 4.27 -8.19
CA ASP A 16 -8.21 5.03 -8.22
C ASP A 16 -8.21 6.11 -9.31
N LEU A 17 -7.14 6.91 -9.41
CA LEU A 17 -6.97 7.96 -10.42
C LEU A 17 -5.76 7.62 -11.32
N PRO A 18 -5.96 6.91 -12.44
CA PRO A 18 -4.85 6.42 -13.28
C PRO A 18 -4.05 7.54 -13.97
N ALA A 19 -4.60 8.75 -14.05
CA ALA A 19 -3.90 9.92 -14.62
C ALA A 19 -3.00 10.65 -13.59
N ALA A 20 -3.01 10.25 -12.32
CA ALA A 20 -2.13 10.85 -11.32
C ALA A 20 -0.66 10.42 -11.57
N PRO A 21 0.32 11.31 -11.31
CA PRO A 21 1.73 11.01 -11.56
C PRO A 21 2.28 9.88 -10.65
N VAL A 22 1.66 9.70 -9.50
CA VAL A 22 2.06 8.70 -8.51
C VAL A 22 0.80 8.03 -7.94
N ALA A 23 0.85 6.72 -7.76
CA ALA A 23 -0.13 5.94 -7.03
C ALA A 23 0.52 5.32 -5.79
N ALA A 24 -0.07 5.53 -4.61
CA ALA A 24 0.48 5.00 -3.36
C ALA A 24 -0.58 4.25 -2.55
N GLY A 25 -0.16 3.16 -1.90
CA GLY A 25 -1.08 2.34 -1.14
C GLY A 25 -0.45 1.13 -0.47
N VAL A 26 -1.24 0.10 -0.26
CA VAL A 26 -0.84 -1.09 0.49
C VAL A 26 -0.92 -2.36 -0.37
N ALA A 27 0.07 -3.25 -0.19
CA ALA A 27 0.02 -4.64 -0.66
C ALA A 27 -0.56 -5.53 0.45
N ARG A 28 -1.54 -6.35 0.10
CA ARG A 28 -2.21 -7.29 1.02
C ARG A 28 -2.14 -8.70 0.46
N LEU A 29 -2.08 -9.69 1.35
CA LEU A 29 -2.14 -11.09 0.98
C LEU A 29 -3.19 -11.83 1.81
N ALA A 30 -3.97 -12.65 1.15
CA ALA A 30 -4.90 -13.61 1.77
C ALA A 30 -5.22 -14.73 0.77
N PRO A 31 -5.83 -15.84 1.20
CA PRO A 31 -6.28 -16.89 0.28
C PRO A 31 -7.22 -16.36 -0.81
N LYS A 32 -8.01 -15.32 -0.49
CA LYS A 32 -8.85 -14.62 -1.46
C LYS A 32 -9.06 -13.17 -1.05
N LEU A 33 -8.76 -12.27 -1.97
CA LEU A 33 -9.03 -10.83 -1.87
C LEU A 33 -9.97 -10.42 -3.01
N LEU A 34 -10.90 -9.52 -2.71
CA LEU A 34 -11.86 -9.03 -3.69
C LEU A 34 -11.39 -7.67 -4.25
N VAL A 35 -11.49 -7.52 -5.55
CA VAL A 35 -11.16 -6.27 -6.27
C VAL A 35 -12.02 -5.10 -5.78
N ASP A 36 -13.30 -5.34 -5.49
CA ASP A 36 -14.19 -4.28 -4.98
C ASP A 36 -13.69 -3.70 -3.66
N GLY A 37 -13.27 -4.55 -2.73
CA GLY A 37 -12.67 -4.10 -1.48
C GLY A 37 -11.35 -3.34 -1.67
N ALA A 38 -10.55 -3.74 -2.66
CA ALA A 38 -9.34 -3.02 -3.03
C ALA A 38 -9.64 -1.66 -3.66
N THR A 39 -10.70 -1.58 -4.47
CA THR A 39 -11.17 -0.32 -5.06
C THR A 39 -11.59 0.70 -3.98
N TRP A 40 -12.33 0.27 -2.97
CA TRP A 40 -12.71 1.15 -1.86
C TRP A 40 -11.50 1.63 -1.06
N LEU A 41 -10.50 0.76 -0.84
CA LEU A 41 -9.27 1.14 -0.15
C LEU A 41 -8.45 2.14 -0.96
N ALA A 42 -8.28 1.91 -2.25
CA ALA A 42 -7.59 2.85 -3.13
C ALA A 42 -8.26 4.23 -3.11
N ARG A 43 -9.59 4.27 -3.24
CA ARG A 43 -10.36 5.52 -3.18
C ARG A 43 -10.24 6.23 -1.84
N SER A 44 -10.30 5.50 -0.74
CA SER A 44 -10.11 6.06 0.60
C SER A 44 -8.76 6.74 0.75
N GLN A 45 -7.70 6.14 0.20
CA GLN A 45 -6.37 6.75 0.19
C GLN A 45 -6.29 8.00 -0.70
N THR A 46 -6.96 8.00 -1.86
CA THR A 46 -7.05 9.20 -2.70
C THR A 46 -7.65 10.37 -1.91
N TYR A 47 -8.72 10.14 -1.17
CA TYR A 47 -9.32 11.17 -0.32
C TYR A 47 -8.38 11.66 0.79
N GLN A 48 -7.60 10.76 1.39
CA GLN A 48 -6.60 11.16 2.38
C GLN A 48 -5.53 12.04 1.75
N PHE A 49 -4.99 11.68 0.58
CA PHE A 49 -4.01 12.50 -0.13
C PHE A 49 -4.58 13.87 -0.48
N ALA A 50 -5.82 13.92 -0.98
CA ALA A 50 -6.49 15.19 -1.31
C ALA A 50 -6.70 16.06 -0.06
N ALA A 51 -7.06 15.49 1.08
CA ALA A 51 -7.22 16.22 2.34
C ALA A 51 -5.92 16.87 2.81
N PHE A 52 -4.76 16.30 2.46
CA PHE A 52 -3.43 16.87 2.74
C PHE A 52 -2.83 17.64 1.55
N GLY A 53 -3.62 17.98 0.54
CA GLY A 53 -3.18 18.73 -0.64
C GLY A 53 -2.15 17.98 -1.51
N ARG A 54 -2.11 16.64 -1.44
CA ARG A 54 -1.18 15.81 -2.21
C ARG A 54 -1.80 15.39 -3.55
N GLN A 55 -1.08 15.63 -4.64
CA GLN A 55 -1.47 15.19 -5.99
C GLN A 55 -1.01 13.74 -6.23
N ALA A 56 -1.68 12.81 -5.56
CA ALA A 56 -1.40 11.38 -5.67
C ALA A 56 -2.72 10.59 -5.71
N SER A 57 -2.69 9.46 -6.41
CA SER A 57 -3.76 8.48 -6.39
C SER A 57 -3.58 7.50 -5.24
N GLY A 58 -4.65 7.05 -4.67
CA GLY A 58 -4.64 5.84 -3.86
C GLY A 58 -4.46 4.59 -4.72
N ALA A 59 -3.74 3.62 -4.17
CA ALA A 59 -3.56 2.29 -4.75
C ALA A 59 -3.88 1.19 -3.74
N SER A 60 -4.22 0.00 -4.23
CA SER A 60 -4.35 -1.19 -3.41
C SER A 60 -3.97 -2.42 -4.22
N ALA A 61 -2.94 -3.12 -3.77
CA ALA A 61 -2.55 -4.39 -4.37
C ALA A 61 -3.08 -5.57 -3.54
N GLY A 62 -3.47 -6.63 -4.23
CA GLY A 62 -3.91 -7.88 -3.62
C GLY A 62 -3.20 -9.08 -4.24
N VAL A 63 -2.66 -9.94 -3.39
CA VAL A 63 -2.08 -11.23 -3.76
C VAL A 63 -2.96 -12.33 -3.18
N ASN A 64 -3.52 -13.17 -4.04
CA ASN A 64 -4.31 -14.32 -3.63
C ASN A 64 -3.38 -15.53 -3.55
N SER A 65 -3.16 -16.03 -2.34
CA SER A 65 -2.34 -17.22 -2.15
C SER A 65 -2.71 -17.91 -0.85
N PRO A 66 -2.82 -19.24 -0.86
CA PRO A 66 -2.84 -20.03 0.36
C PRO A 66 -1.48 -19.97 1.05
N ALA A 67 -1.42 -20.45 2.29
CA ALA A 67 -0.22 -20.29 3.13
C ALA A 67 1.02 -21.04 2.60
N ASP A 68 0.81 -22.17 1.97
CA ASP A 68 1.87 -23.06 1.44
C ASP A 68 2.60 -22.50 0.21
N THR A 69 1.94 -21.67 -0.59
CA THR A 69 2.54 -21.00 -1.77
C THR A 69 2.79 -19.51 -1.58
N ARG A 70 2.64 -19.01 -0.35
CA ARG A 70 2.74 -17.60 -0.01
C ARG A 70 4.06 -16.96 -0.47
N ALA A 71 5.18 -17.59 -0.19
CA ALA A 71 6.51 -17.02 -0.50
C ALA A 71 6.73 -16.90 -2.01
N GLU A 72 6.34 -17.92 -2.77
CA GLU A 72 6.44 -17.91 -4.24
C GLU A 72 5.53 -16.84 -4.85
N ALA A 73 4.29 -16.75 -4.41
CA ALA A 73 3.34 -15.75 -4.90
C ALA A 73 3.81 -14.31 -4.62
N LEU A 74 4.40 -14.06 -3.43
CA LEU A 74 4.96 -12.76 -3.11
C LEU A 74 6.20 -12.43 -3.94
N ALA A 75 7.11 -13.37 -4.14
CA ALA A 75 8.29 -13.15 -4.99
C ALA A 75 7.89 -12.81 -6.43
N ALA A 76 6.93 -13.56 -7.00
CA ALA A 76 6.40 -13.29 -8.33
C ALA A 76 5.71 -11.91 -8.41
N PHE A 77 4.89 -11.55 -7.41
CA PHE A 77 4.26 -10.24 -7.31
C PHE A 77 5.31 -9.12 -7.27
N VAL A 78 6.29 -9.22 -6.38
CA VAL A 78 7.37 -8.23 -6.20
C VAL A 78 8.15 -8.03 -7.50
N ALA A 79 8.54 -9.11 -8.16
CA ALA A 79 9.26 -9.04 -9.43
C ALA A 79 8.47 -8.31 -10.52
N GLU A 80 7.15 -8.54 -10.61
CA GLU A 80 6.30 -7.94 -11.65
C GLU A 80 6.02 -6.45 -11.40
N VAL A 81 5.94 -5.99 -10.14
CA VAL A 81 5.68 -4.57 -9.84
C VAL A 81 6.94 -3.73 -9.63
N ALA A 82 8.11 -4.35 -9.48
CA ALA A 82 9.37 -3.65 -9.21
C ALA A 82 9.70 -2.54 -10.22
N PRO A 83 9.48 -2.68 -11.54
CA PRO A 83 9.74 -1.60 -12.49
C PRO A 83 8.91 -0.33 -12.22
N GLU A 84 7.65 -0.47 -11.82
CA GLU A 84 6.78 0.67 -11.50
C GLU A 84 7.19 1.34 -10.18
N VAL A 85 7.65 0.53 -9.20
CA VAL A 85 8.18 1.05 -7.95
C VAL A 85 9.48 1.80 -8.18
N ALA A 86 10.40 1.24 -8.96
CA ALA A 86 11.66 1.90 -9.32
C ALA A 86 11.45 3.22 -10.08
N ALA A 87 10.43 3.28 -10.93
CA ALA A 87 10.02 4.51 -11.63
C ALA A 87 9.32 5.53 -10.71
N GLY A 88 8.99 5.17 -9.47
CA GLY A 88 8.26 6.02 -8.53
C GLY A 88 6.78 6.22 -8.90
N SER A 89 6.27 5.51 -9.88
CA SER A 89 4.86 5.61 -10.30
C SER A 89 3.91 4.81 -9.42
N LEU A 90 4.41 3.77 -8.75
CA LEU A 90 3.68 2.94 -7.78
C LEU A 90 4.48 2.82 -6.48
N LEU A 91 3.92 3.22 -5.37
CA LEU A 91 4.53 3.12 -4.04
C LEU A 91 3.68 2.21 -3.15
N LEU A 92 4.25 1.11 -2.70
CA LEU A 92 3.52 0.12 -1.91
C LEU A 92 4.11 -0.01 -0.50
N GLU A 93 3.22 -0.15 0.47
CA GLU A 93 3.54 -0.46 1.85
C GLU A 93 3.00 -1.83 2.23
N PRO A 94 3.63 -2.49 3.21
CA PRO A 94 3.08 -3.72 3.75
C PRO A 94 1.72 -3.47 4.40
N GLY A 95 0.75 -4.30 4.06
CA GLY A 95 -0.59 -4.33 4.63
C GLY A 95 -0.91 -5.68 5.24
N ARG A 96 -2.19 -6.00 5.42
CA ARG A 96 -2.61 -7.26 6.03
C ARG A 96 -2.04 -8.46 5.27
N GLY A 97 -1.38 -9.37 5.99
CA GLY A 97 -0.80 -10.60 5.43
C GLY A 97 0.56 -10.41 4.73
N VAL A 98 1.06 -9.17 4.68
CA VAL A 98 2.36 -8.82 4.11
C VAL A 98 3.19 -8.11 5.18
N GLY A 99 4.35 -8.66 5.51
CA GLY A 99 5.30 -8.05 6.43
C GLY A 99 6.28 -7.12 5.73
N PRO A 100 7.04 -6.33 6.49
CA PRO A 100 8.07 -5.46 5.92
C PRO A 100 9.12 -6.20 5.10
N ASP A 101 9.52 -7.40 5.52
CA ASP A 101 10.56 -8.19 4.86
C ASP A 101 10.07 -8.81 3.55
N ASP A 102 8.77 -9.06 3.43
CA ASP A 102 8.15 -9.56 2.19
C ASP A 102 8.28 -8.60 1.00
N LEU A 103 8.47 -7.31 1.27
CA LEU A 103 8.67 -6.26 0.27
C LEU A 103 10.13 -5.76 0.25
N GLY A 104 11.07 -6.52 0.81
CA GLY A 104 12.47 -6.11 0.92
C GLY A 104 13.12 -5.75 -0.41
N GLU A 105 12.84 -6.51 -1.48
CA GLU A 105 13.34 -6.21 -2.82
C GLU A 105 12.73 -4.94 -3.42
N LEU A 106 11.46 -4.64 -3.13
CA LEU A 106 10.85 -3.37 -3.54
C LEU A 106 11.49 -2.18 -2.82
N ARG A 107 11.88 -2.33 -1.56
CA ARG A 107 12.58 -1.27 -0.82
C ARG A 107 13.92 -0.92 -1.45
N ALA A 108 14.62 -1.89 -2.03
CA ALA A 108 15.92 -1.65 -2.66
C ALA A 108 15.81 -0.75 -3.91
N VAL A 109 14.65 -0.73 -4.55
CA VAL A 109 14.38 0.07 -5.76
C VAL A 109 13.42 1.24 -5.51
N ASP A 110 12.82 1.34 -4.33
CA ASP A 110 11.88 2.39 -3.94
C ASP A 110 12.62 3.74 -3.84
N PRO A 111 12.15 4.80 -4.51
CA PRO A 111 12.81 6.09 -4.50
C PRO A 111 12.67 6.86 -3.17
N ARG A 112 11.84 6.36 -2.23
CA ARG A 112 11.68 6.99 -0.92
C ARG A 112 12.93 6.78 -0.06
N PRO A 113 13.33 7.79 0.76
CA PRO A 113 14.47 7.66 1.66
C PRO A 113 14.31 6.49 2.66
N LEU A 114 15.42 5.85 3.00
CA LEU A 114 15.41 4.74 3.98
C LEU A 114 14.87 5.17 5.35
N GLU A 115 15.12 6.41 5.75
CA GLU A 115 14.60 7.01 6.99
C GLU A 115 13.07 7.02 7.01
N TRP A 116 12.43 7.18 5.86
CA TRP A 116 10.98 7.11 5.75
C TRP A 116 10.46 5.73 6.18
N TRP A 117 11.12 4.67 5.76
CA TRP A 117 10.76 3.31 6.14
C TRP A 117 10.95 3.05 7.64
N ALA A 118 12.02 3.57 8.23
CA ALA A 118 12.30 3.43 9.66
C ALA A 118 11.30 4.19 10.54
N GLN A 119 10.81 5.35 10.08
CA GLN A 119 9.90 6.21 10.84
C GLN A 119 8.42 5.93 10.59
N ARG A 120 8.09 5.12 9.60
CA ARG A 120 6.72 4.89 9.15
C ARG A 120 5.76 4.51 10.28
N ASP A 121 6.13 3.56 11.11
CA ASP A 121 5.25 3.04 12.16
C ASP A 121 5.09 4.04 13.30
N VAL A 122 6.15 4.79 13.60
CA VAL A 122 6.11 5.90 14.56
C VAL A 122 5.17 7.01 14.08
N LEU A 123 5.27 7.40 12.81
CA LEU A 123 4.40 8.41 12.21
C LEU A 123 2.93 7.96 12.15
N ARG A 124 2.68 6.68 11.86
CA ARG A 124 1.34 6.11 11.92
C ARG A 124 0.76 6.13 13.34
N ALA A 125 1.53 5.69 14.32
CA ALA A 125 1.09 5.70 15.72
C ALA A 125 0.79 7.13 16.18
N ALA A 126 1.65 8.09 15.86
CA ALA A 126 1.43 9.50 16.18
C ALA A 126 0.16 10.05 15.51
N GLY A 127 -0.07 9.70 14.22
CA GLY A 127 -1.29 10.12 13.50
C GLY A 127 -2.56 9.53 14.11
N ILE A 128 -2.55 8.26 14.50
CA ILE A 128 -3.69 7.62 15.19
C ILE A 128 -3.94 8.27 16.54
N ALA A 129 -2.89 8.51 17.34
CA ALA A 129 -3.01 9.16 18.64
C ALA A 129 -3.58 10.59 18.51
N ALA A 130 -3.08 11.37 17.55
CA ALA A 130 -3.60 12.72 17.27
C ALA A 130 -5.07 12.69 16.85
N ALA A 131 -5.48 11.77 15.97
CA ALA A 131 -6.86 11.62 15.55
C ALA A 131 -7.79 11.21 16.71
N ALA A 132 -7.33 10.30 17.58
CA ALA A 132 -8.06 9.88 18.77
C ALA A 132 -8.23 11.05 19.76
N ALA A 133 -7.18 11.85 19.99
CA ALA A 133 -7.25 13.03 20.83
C ALA A 133 -8.29 14.04 20.33
N VAL A 134 -8.29 14.34 19.03
CA VAL A 134 -9.30 15.23 18.42
C VAL A 134 -10.71 14.66 18.55
N ALA A 135 -10.89 13.36 18.29
CA ALA A 135 -12.20 12.70 18.36
C ALA A 135 -12.76 12.63 19.79
N SER A 136 -11.91 12.53 20.81
CA SER A 136 -12.30 12.53 22.23
C SER A 136 -12.53 13.92 22.81
N GLY A 137 -12.28 14.98 22.04
CA GLY A 137 -12.47 16.37 22.48
C GLY A 137 -11.48 16.84 23.56
N GLY A 138 -10.37 16.16 23.72
CA GLY A 138 -9.41 16.48 24.75
C GLY A 138 -8.05 15.81 24.59
N SER A 139 -7.17 16.08 25.54
CA SER A 139 -5.86 15.48 25.67
C SER A 139 -5.98 13.97 25.93
N LEU A 140 -5.00 13.21 25.39
CA LEU A 140 -4.78 11.79 25.76
C LEU A 140 -3.97 11.68 27.07
N ASP A 141 -3.87 12.77 27.83
CA ASP A 141 -3.24 12.78 29.13
C ASP A 141 -4.12 12.03 30.13
N GLY A 142 -3.81 10.78 30.38
CA GLY A 142 -4.39 9.91 31.37
C GLY A 142 -3.30 9.38 32.29
#